data_cbe9a0b9d2892a1d6c2b5ee817cdb657
#
_entry.id   cbe9a0b9d2892a1d6c2b5ee817cdb657
#
_cell.length_a   1.000
_cell.length_b   1.000
_cell.length_c   1.000
_cell.angle_alpha   90.00
_cell.angle_beta   90.00
_cell.angle_gamma   90.00
#
_symmetry.space_group_name_H-M   'P 1'
#
loop_
_entity.id
_entity.type
_entity.pdbx_description
1 polymer ?
#
loop_
_entity_poly.entity_id
_entity_poly.type
_entity_poly.pdbx_seq_one_letter_code
_entity_poly.pdbx_strand_id
1 'polypeptide(L)'
;RTFQINQLFNSLTPLETLTMVVTQHRGEGARWWQPLGHSLSITERAEALLEQFHLTDVMQQRTEHLAYGKRRLLEMAIALACEPRVLLLDEPVAGVPAGERDELLNTVAALPSDVSIVLIEHDMDLVFNFADRITVLVNGAVLTEGTPQEIAHDPQVKAVYLGTSHD
;
A
#
# COMPACT_ATOMS: atom_id res chain seq x y z
N ARG A 1 2.70 2.25 -10.24
CA ARG A 1 4.13 2.11 -9.97
C ARG A 1 4.42 2.92 -8.72
N THR A 2 4.47 2.28 -7.56
CA THR A 2 5.00 2.92 -6.35
C THR A 2 6.51 3.00 -6.51
N PHE A 3 7.06 4.21 -6.41
CA PHE A 3 8.50 4.39 -6.40
C PHE A 3 8.99 4.25 -4.94
N GLN A 4 10.19 3.75 -4.73
CA GLN A 4 10.84 3.71 -3.41
C GLN A 4 11.04 5.09 -2.76
N ILE A 5 10.74 6.17 -3.49
CA ILE A 5 10.80 7.56 -3.02
C ILE A 5 9.36 8.05 -2.88
N ASN A 6 8.99 8.44 -1.67
CA ASN A 6 7.69 9.04 -1.37
C ASN A 6 7.47 10.29 -2.22
N GLN A 7 6.52 10.24 -3.14
CA GLN A 7 6.14 11.39 -3.97
C GLN A 7 4.95 12.16 -3.35
N LEU A 8 4.90 12.21 -2.04
CA LEU A 8 3.86 12.94 -1.33
C LEU A 8 4.10 14.46 -1.38
N PHE A 9 3.02 15.21 -1.40
CA PHE A 9 3.09 16.66 -1.26
C PHE A 9 3.42 17.03 0.19
N ASN A 10 4.69 17.29 0.48
CA ASN A 10 5.18 17.52 1.83
C ASN A 10 4.48 18.67 2.57
N SER A 11 4.02 19.69 1.83
CA SER A 11 3.34 20.87 2.38
C SER A 11 1.85 20.66 2.68
N LEU A 12 1.23 19.61 2.12
CA LEU A 12 -0.18 19.29 2.32
C LEU A 12 -0.36 18.35 3.52
N THR A 13 -1.55 18.40 4.11
CA THR A 13 -1.98 17.45 5.12
C THR A 13 -2.56 16.19 4.45
N PRO A 14 -2.69 15.05 5.15
CA PRO A 14 -3.40 13.87 4.65
C PRO A 14 -4.82 14.17 4.16
N LEU A 15 -5.57 14.98 4.92
CA LEU A 15 -6.93 15.36 4.54
C LEU A 15 -6.96 16.19 3.25
N GLU A 16 -6.09 17.19 3.11
CA GLU A 16 -5.98 17.99 1.89
C GLU A 16 -5.59 17.13 0.69
N THR A 17 -4.61 16.24 0.88
CA THR A 17 -4.12 15.34 -0.17
C THR A 17 -5.22 14.41 -0.65
N LEU A 18 -5.92 13.72 0.25
CA LEU A 18 -6.99 12.79 -0.13
C LEU A 18 -8.20 13.52 -0.72
N THR A 19 -8.57 14.68 -0.18
CA THR A 19 -9.63 15.52 -0.76
C THR A 19 -9.31 15.91 -2.20
N MET A 20 -8.07 16.31 -2.47
CA MET A 20 -7.60 16.66 -3.83
C MET A 20 -7.66 15.45 -4.78
N VAL A 21 -7.20 14.28 -4.33
CA VAL A 21 -7.19 13.06 -5.16
C VAL A 21 -8.61 12.59 -5.47
N VAL A 22 -9.50 12.55 -4.47
CA VAL A 22 -10.92 12.17 -4.65
C VAL A 22 -11.62 13.15 -5.60
N THR A 23 -11.38 14.45 -5.44
CA THR A 23 -11.93 15.49 -6.32
C THR A 23 -11.49 15.28 -7.77
N GLN A 24 -10.20 15.01 -7.98
CA GLN A 24 -9.64 14.76 -9.32
C GLN A 24 -10.19 13.47 -9.92
N HIS A 25 -10.27 12.40 -9.14
CA HIS A 25 -10.78 11.11 -9.60
C HIS A 25 -12.24 11.18 -10.06
N ARG A 26 -13.07 11.95 -9.34
CA ARG A 26 -14.49 12.18 -9.70
C ARG A 26 -14.70 13.16 -10.86
N GLY A 27 -13.62 13.70 -11.44
CA GLY A 27 -13.70 14.67 -12.53
C GLY A 27 -14.20 16.04 -12.13
N GLU A 28 -14.31 16.33 -10.83
CA GLU A 28 -14.78 17.62 -10.32
C GLU A 28 -13.66 18.67 -10.22
N GLY A 29 -12.39 18.26 -10.43
CA GLY A 29 -11.22 19.14 -10.39
C GLY A 29 -11.18 20.25 -11.45
N ALA A 30 -11.99 20.14 -12.50
CA ALA A 30 -12.11 21.19 -13.53
C ALA A 30 -12.86 22.43 -13.07
N ARG A 31 -13.51 22.38 -11.91
CA ARG A 31 -14.26 23.52 -11.32
C ARG A 31 -13.34 24.37 -10.44
N TRP A 32 -12.29 24.92 -11.04
CA TRP A 32 -11.23 25.70 -10.36
C TRP A 32 -11.72 26.90 -9.55
N TRP A 33 -12.96 27.36 -9.75
CA TRP A 33 -13.62 28.44 -8.98
C TRP A 33 -14.34 27.97 -7.71
N GLN A 34 -14.38 26.67 -7.43
CA GLN A 34 -14.99 26.15 -6.21
C GLN A 34 -13.90 25.72 -5.22
N PRO A 35 -14.09 25.97 -3.92
CA PRO A 35 -13.14 25.47 -2.91
C PRO A 35 -13.04 23.94 -2.98
N LEU A 36 -11.84 23.41 -2.73
CA LEU A 36 -11.64 21.98 -2.55
C LEU A 36 -12.53 21.46 -1.42
N GLY A 37 -13.21 20.32 -1.65
CA GLY A 37 -14.09 19.73 -0.64
C GLY A 37 -15.48 20.35 -0.56
N HIS A 38 -15.91 21.15 -1.55
CA HIS A 38 -17.25 21.75 -1.56
C HIS A 38 -18.39 20.71 -1.63
N SER A 39 -18.10 19.50 -2.14
CA SER A 39 -19.03 18.37 -2.13
C SER A 39 -18.89 17.59 -0.83
N LEU A 40 -19.97 17.49 -0.03
CA LEU A 40 -20.02 16.66 1.18
C LEU A 40 -19.51 15.24 0.91
N SER A 41 -19.88 14.66 -0.23
CA SER A 41 -19.47 13.30 -0.62
C SER A 41 -17.96 13.15 -0.86
N ILE A 42 -17.24 14.20 -1.21
CA ILE A 42 -15.78 14.19 -1.38
C ILE A 42 -15.12 14.18 0.00
N THR A 43 -15.56 15.05 0.90
CA THR A 43 -15.04 15.12 2.26
C THR A 43 -15.30 13.82 3.02
N GLU A 44 -16.53 13.31 2.98
CA GLU A 44 -16.90 12.02 3.58
C GLU A 44 -16.04 10.86 3.05
N ARG A 45 -15.76 10.83 1.74
CA ARG A 45 -14.88 9.80 1.17
C ARG A 45 -13.43 9.95 1.62
N ALA A 46 -12.91 11.17 1.70
CA ALA A 46 -11.57 11.43 2.19
C ALA A 46 -11.43 11.04 3.67
N GLU A 47 -12.41 11.39 4.51
CA GLU A 47 -12.46 11.02 5.92
C GLU A 47 -12.57 9.50 6.12
N ALA A 48 -13.40 8.81 5.33
CA ALA A 48 -13.50 7.35 5.37
C ALA A 48 -12.16 6.66 5.02
N LEU A 49 -11.40 7.20 4.06
CA LEU A 49 -10.07 6.70 3.75
C LEU A 49 -9.08 6.98 4.90
N LEU A 50 -9.14 8.15 5.52
CA LEU A 50 -8.30 8.46 6.69
C LEU A 50 -8.57 7.50 7.85
N GLU A 51 -9.84 7.17 8.10
CA GLU A 51 -10.23 6.21 9.13
C GLU A 51 -9.74 4.80 8.77
N GLN A 52 -9.99 4.34 7.54
CA GLN A 52 -9.57 3.02 7.05
C GLN A 52 -8.07 2.80 7.14
N PHE A 53 -7.26 3.84 6.89
CA PHE A 53 -5.79 3.79 6.94
C PHE A 53 -5.20 4.28 8.27
N HIS A 54 -6.00 4.43 9.32
CA HIS A 54 -5.55 4.85 10.66
C HIS A 54 -4.76 6.17 10.64
N LEU A 55 -5.19 7.14 9.83
CA LEU A 55 -4.54 8.45 9.66
C LEU A 55 -5.32 9.60 10.30
N THR A 56 -6.41 9.31 11.03
CA THR A 56 -7.30 10.32 11.63
C THR A 56 -6.57 11.18 12.66
N ASP A 57 -5.66 10.57 13.43
CA ASP A 57 -4.83 11.23 14.45
C ASP A 57 -3.85 12.26 13.88
N VAL A 58 -3.46 12.10 12.63
CA VAL A 58 -2.50 12.95 11.93
C VAL A 58 -3.09 13.70 10.72
N MET A 59 -4.40 13.64 10.52
CA MET A 59 -5.07 14.14 9.31
C MET A 59 -4.85 15.63 9.03
N GLN A 60 -4.55 16.44 10.06
CA GLN A 60 -4.29 17.87 9.98
C GLN A 60 -2.78 18.21 10.08
N GLN A 61 -1.92 17.22 10.27
CA GLN A 61 -0.49 17.41 10.36
C GLN A 61 0.11 17.45 8.94
N ARG A 62 1.08 18.33 8.68
CA ARG A 62 1.77 18.34 7.38
C ARG A 62 2.50 17.03 7.14
N THR A 63 2.43 16.55 5.90
CA THR A 63 3.02 15.27 5.49
C THR A 63 4.52 15.18 5.78
N GLU A 64 5.26 16.31 5.72
CA GLU A 64 6.69 16.36 6.05
C GLU A 64 7.01 15.98 7.51
N HIS A 65 6.03 16.11 8.42
CA HIS A 65 6.19 15.80 9.85
C HIS A 65 5.67 14.42 10.24
N LEU A 66 5.08 13.67 9.29
CA LEU A 66 4.58 12.33 9.56
C LEU A 66 5.73 11.32 9.76
N ALA A 67 5.52 10.37 10.67
CA ALA A 67 6.35 9.18 10.76
C ALA A 67 6.35 8.41 9.42
N TYR A 68 7.40 7.65 9.16
CA TYR A 68 7.58 6.96 7.89
C TYR A 68 6.43 5.99 7.59
N GLY A 69 6.00 5.19 8.56
CA GLY A 69 4.85 4.27 8.42
C GLY A 69 3.56 5.00 8.06
N LYS A 70 3.26 6.16 8.70
CA LYS A 70 2.08 6.97 8.37
C LYS A 70 2.14 7.55 6.94
N ARG A 71 3.34 7.89 6.44
CA ARG A 71 3.50 8.29 5.03
C ARG A 71 3.21 7.13 4.08
N ARG A 72 3.66 5.91 4.39
CA ARG A 72 3.35 4.71 3.61
C ARG A 72 1.85 4.41 3.59
N LEU A 73 1.18 4.49 4.73
CA LEU A 73 -0.28 4.36 4.80
C LEU A 73 -0.99 5.43 3.95
N LEU A 74 -0.52 6.68 3.96
CA LEU A 74 -1.07 7.74 3.13
C LEU A 74 -0.88 7.47 1.63
N GLU A 75 0.26 6.94 1.19
CA GLU A 75 0.50 6.53 -0.21
C GLU A 75 -0.51 5.47 -0.66
N MET A 76 -0.78 4.49 0.20
CA MET A 76 -1.77 3.44 -0.10
C MET A 76 -3.19 4.01 -0.12
N ALA A 77 -3.54 4.90 0.80
CA ALA A 77 -4.82 5.59 0.83
C ALA A 77 -5.05 6.40 -0.46
N ILE A 78 -4.02 7.09 -0.96
CA ILE A 78 -4.05 7.81 -2.24
C ILE A 78 -4.31 6.85 -3.41
N ALA A 79 -3.64 5.71 -3.44
CA ALA A 79 -3.86 4.70 -4.48
C ALA A 79 -5.29 4.15 -4.42
N LEU A 80 -5.82 3.87 -3.22
CA LEU A 80 -7.19 3.38 -3.04
C LEU A 80 -8.25 4.46 -3.33
N ALA A 81 -7.94 5.73 -3.15
CA ALA A 81 -8.82 6.84 -3.51
C ALA A 81 -9.16 6.89 -5.00
N CYS A 82 -8.32 6.28 -5.85
CA CYS A 82 -8.56 6.12 -7.28
C CYS A 82 -9.44 4.90 -7.63
N GLU A 83 -10.01 4.22 -6.64
CA GLU A 83 -10.90 3.06 -6.80
C GLU A 83 -10.32 1.96 -7.73
N PRO A 84 -9.08 1.52 -7.51
CA PRO A 84 -8.42 0.55 -8.37
C PRO A 84 -9.06 -0.84 -8.22
N ARG A 85 -9.08 -1.61 -9.29
CA ARG A 85 -9.41 -3.06 -9.24
C ARG A 85 -8.19 -3.91 -8.88
N VAL A 86 -6.99 -3.39 -9.09
CA VAL A 86 -5.71 -4.05 -8.77
C VAL A 86 -4.79 -3.05 -8.10
N LEU A 87 -4.29 -3.38 -6.93
CA LEU A 87 -3.30 -2.61 -6.18
C LEU A 87 -1.95 -3.31 -6.25
N LEU A 88 -0.94 -2.62 -6.77
CA LEU A 88 0.44 -3.12 -6.86
C LEU A 88 1.26 -2.52 -5.73
N LEU A 89 1.76 -3.36 -4.84
CA LEU A 89 2.60 -2.99 -3.70
C LEU A 89 4.00 -3.59 -3.90
N ASP A 90 4.99 -2.71 -4.05
CA ASP A 90 6.39 -3.07 -4.24
C ASP A 90 7.14 -2.75 -2.94
N GLU A 91 7.53 -3.81 -2.21
CA GLU A 91 8.20 -3.75 -0.90
C GLU A 91 7.55 -2.73 0.07
N PRO A 92 6.24 -2.85 0.37
CA PRO A 92 5.50 -1.84 1.12
C PRO A 92 6.03 -1.62 2.55
N VAL A 93 6.68 -2.62 3.14
CA VAL A 93 7.25 -2.54 4.49
C VAL A 93 8.73 -2.18 4.51
N ALA A 94 9.37 -1.96 3.36
CA ALA A 94 10.78 -1.59 3.29
C ALA A 94 11.03 -0.26 4.03
N GLY A 95 11.97 -0.28 4.98
CA GLY A 95 12.30 0.89 5.79
C GLY A 95 11.29 1.24 6.89
N VAL A 96 10.18 0.52 7.00
CA VAL A 96 9.20 0.70 8.08
C VAL A 96 9.75 0.05 9.37
N PRO A 97 9.76 0.77 10.51
CA PRO A 97 10.14 0.20 11.80
C PRO A 97 9.30 -1.03 12.15
N ALA A 98 9.92 -2.04 12.79
CA ALA A 98 9.26 -3.31 13.08
C ALA A 98 7.91 -3.15 13.82
N GLY A 99 7.81 -2.19 14.75
CA GLY A 99 6.57 -1.93 15.50
C GLY A 99 5.43 -1.32 14.67
N GLU A 100 5.71 -0.80 13.47
CA GLU A 100 4.70 -0.20 12.57
C GLU A 100 4.34 -1.13 11.40
N ARG A 101 5.11 -2.21 11.16
CA ARG A 101 4.90 -3.14 10.03
C ARG A 101 3.59 -3.89 10.15
N ASP A 102 3.25 -4.36 11.34
CA ASP A 102 2.03 -5.12 11.60
C ASP A 102 0.78 -4.25 11.36
N GLU A 103 0.80 -2.98 11.79
CA GLU A 103 -0.30 -2.04 11.52
C GLU A 103 -0.49 -1.86 10.01
N LEU A 104 0.59 -1.66 9.26
CA LEU A 104 0.56 -1.50 7.82
C LEU A 104 0.02 -2.74 7.11
N LEU A 105 0.52 -3.93 7.45
CA LEU A 105 0.08 -5.20 6.86
C LEU A 105 -1.39 -5.51 7.20
N ASN A 106 -1.82 -5.29 8.45
CA ASN A 106 -3.20 -5.47 8.85
C ASN A 106 -4.13 -4.52 8.10
N THR A 107 -3.70 -3.28 7.86
CA THR A 107 -4.46 -2.31 7.07
C THR A 107 -4.62 -2.78 5.62
N VAL A 108 -3.54 -3.33 5.02
CA VAL A 108 -3.59 -3.89 3.66
C VAL A 108 -4.47 -5.15 3.59
N ALA A 109 -4.40 -6.02 4.60
CA ALA A 109 -5.25 -7.22 4.69
C ALA A 109 -6.74 -6.91 4.86
N ALA A 110 -7.06 -5.74 5.45
CA ALA A 110 -8.43 -5.27 5.65
C ALA A 110 -9.01 -4.51 4.45
N LEU A 111 -8.29 -4.44 3.32
CA LEU A 111 -8.80 -3.80 2.10
C LEU A 111 -10.02 -4.57 1.55
N PRO A 112 -10.92 -3.88 0.80
CA PRO A 112 -12.09 -4.52 0.21
C PRO A 112 -11.72 -5.70 -0.68
N SER A 113 -12.47 -6.79 -0.61
CA SER A 113 -12.20 -8.04 -1.34
C SER A 113 -12.36 -7.93 -2.87
N ASP A 114 -12.93 -6.86 -3.36
CA ASP A 114 -13.03 -6.54 -4.78
C ASP A 114 -11.76 -5.89 -5.36
N VAL A 115 -10.79 -5.56 -4.49
CA VAL A 115 -9.46 -5.09 -4.88
C VAL A 115 -8.47 -6.26 -4.85
N SER A 116 -7.98 -6.66 -6.01
CA SER A 116 -6.89 -7.64 -6.08
C SER A 116 -5.57 -7.00 -5.70
N ILE A 117 -4.82 -7.63 -4.77
CA ILE A 117 -3.53 -7.12 -4.31
C ILE A 117 -2.42 -7.96 -4.94
N VAL A 118 -1.48 -7.31 -5.60
CA VAL A 118 -0.20 -7.92 -6.03
C VAL A 118 0.90 -7.33 -5.17
N LEU A 119 1.50 -8.19 -4.35
CA LEU A 119 2.55 -7.83 -3.41
C LEU A 119 3.89 -8.37 -3.93
N ILE A 120 4.89 -7.50 -4.07
CA ILE A 120 6.27 -7.89 -4.35
C ILE A 120 7.05 -7.75 -3.05
N GLU A 121 7.59 -8.86 -2.57
CA GLU A 121 8.33 -8.92 -1.32
C GLU A 121 9.41 -10.00 -1.37
N HIS A 122 10.44 -9.82 -0.56
CA HIS A 122 11.53 -10.78 -0.36
C HIS A 122 11.56 -11.35 1.07
N ASP A 123 10.76 -10.83 1.98
CA ASP A 123 10.54 -11.37 3.32
C ASP A 123 9.55 -12.54 3.22
N MET A 124 10.08 -13.77 3.29
CA MET A 124 9.30 -14.99 3.10
C MET A 124 8.25 -15.17 4.20
N ASP A 125 8.54 -14.80 5.45
CA ASP A 125 7.60 -14.93 6.56
C ASP A 125 6.37 -14.04 6.32
N LEU A 126 6.60 -12.82 5.82
CA LEU A 126 5.54 -11.92 5.42
C LEU A 126 4.72 -12.51 4.26
N VAL A 127 5.40 -12.96 3.20
CA VAL A 127 4.73 -13.51 2.00
C VAL A 127 3.87 -14.71 2.36
N PHE A 128 4.38 -15.66 3.16
CA PHE A 128 3.63 -16.86 3.56
C PHE A 128 2.42 -16.56 4.45
N ASN A 129 2.50 -15.51 5.28
CA ASN A 129 1.40 -15.13 6.16
C ASN A 129 0.32 -14.31 5.44
N PHE A 130 0.68 -13.60 4.36
CA PHE A 130 -0.20 -12.64 3.71
C PHE A 130 -0.83 -13.16 2.41
N ALA A 131 -0.11 -13.94 1.60
CA ALA A 131 -0.51 -14.27 0.25
C ALA A 131 -1.42 -15.50 0.18
N ASP A 132 -2.47 -15.43 -0.66
CA ASP A 132 -3.28 -16.59 -1.05
C ASP A 132 -2.55 -17.43 -2.12
N ARG A 133 -1.74 -16.77 -2.95
CA ARG A 133 -0.99 -17.38 -4.07
C ARG A 133 0.36 -16.70 -4.23
N ILE A 134 1.40 -17.50 -4.46
CA ILE A 134 2.78 -17.02 -4.58
C ILE A 134 3.33 -17.43 -5.95
N THR A 135 3.92 -16.47 -6.65
CA THR A 135 4.70 -16.68 -7.87
C THR A 135 6.16 -16.38 -7.56
N VAL A 136 7.02 -17.39 -7.67
CA VAL A 136 8.46 -17.26 -7.39
C VAL A 136 9.20 -16.89 -8.67
N LEU A 137 9.92 -15.77 -8.64
CA LEU A 137 10.72 -15.26 -9.75
C LEU A 137 12.21 -15.44 -9.46
N VAL A 138 12.94 -16.00 -10.42
CA VAL A 138 14.40 -16.16 -10.36
C VAL A 138 15.00 -15.70 -11.68
N ASN A 139 15.95 -14.77 -11.62
CA ASN A 139 16.60 -14.22 -12.80
C ASN A 139 15.64 -13.71 -13.88
N GLY A 140 14.50 -13.14 -13.48
CA GLY A 140 13.50 -12.58 -14.38
C GLY A 140 12.55 -13.62 -15.02
N ALA A 141 12.65 -14.89 -14.63
CA ALA A 141 11.75 -15.96 -15.10
C ALA A 141 10.92 -16.52 -13.93
N VAL A 142 9.70 -16.98 -14.22
CA VAL A 142 8.88 -17.72 -13.26
C VAL A 142 9.50 -19.09 -13.02
N LEU A 143 9.88 -19.36 -11.77
CA LEU A 143 10.38 -20.66 -11.34
C LEU A 143 9.20 -21.61 -11.04
N THR A 144 8.27 -21.16 -10.22
CA THR A 144 7.10 -21.94 -9.80
C THR A 144 6.00 -21.00 -9.32
N GLU A 145 4.79 -21.52 -9.22
CA GLU A 145 3.61 -20.80 -8.74
C GLU A 145 2.70 -21.76 -7.97
N GLY A 146 2.16 -21.34 -6.82
CA GLY A 146 1.32 -22.17 -5.99
C GLY A 146 0.78 -21.46 -4.75
N THR A 147 0.09 -22.21 -3.90
CA THR A 147 -0.31 -21.78 -2.57
C THR A 147 0.93 -21.63 -1.65
N PRO A 148 0.83 -20.88 -0.56
CA PRO A 148 1.92 -20.79 0.43
C PRO A 148 2.44 -22.15 0.89
N GLN A 149 1.53 -23.11 1.09
CA GLN A 149 1.88 -24.48 1.52
C GLN A 149 2.66 -25.25 0.45
N GLU A 150 2.27 -25.15 -0.82
CA GLU A 150 2.97 -25.78 -1.94
C GLU A 150 4.37 -25.19 -2.10
N ILE A 151 4.48 -23.86 -2.09
CA ILE A 151 5.75 -23.15 -2.23
C ILE A 151 6.71 -23.44 -1.08
N ALA A 152 6.21 -23.51 0.16
CA ALA A 152 7.04 -23.82 1.34
C ALA A 152 7.66 -25.24 1.26
N HIS A 153 7.06 -26.15 0.51
CA HIS A 153 7.56 -27.52 0.37
C HIS A 153 8.29 -27.76 -0.96
N ASP A 154 8.28 -26.79 -1.88
CA ASP A 154 8.91 -26.93 -3.19
C ASP A 154 10.45 -27.06 -3.06
N PRO A 155 11.06 -28.16 -3.56
CA PRO A 155 12.52 -28.37 -3.47
C PRO A 155 13.32 -27.31 -4.24
N GLN A 156 12.78 -26.78 -5.34
CA GLN A 156 13.49 -25.78 -6.15
C GLN A 156 13.51 -24.42 -5.42
N VAL A 157 12.42 -24.06 -4.76
CA VAL A 157 12.34 -22.86 -3.92
C VAL A 157 13.33 -22.96 -2.75
N LYS A 158 13.34 -24.11 -2.06
CA LYS A 158 14.30 -24.37 -0.97
C LYS A 158 15.75 -24.26 -1.44
N ALA A 159 16.10 -24.80 -2.61
CA ALA A 159 17.44 -24.71 -3.15
C ALA A 159 17.89 -23.27 -3.46
N VAL A 160 16.96 -22.42 -3.90
CA VAL A 160 17.25 -21.00 -4.20
C VAL A 160 17.39 -20.17 -2.93
N TYR A 161 16.52 -20.35 -1.95
CA TYR A 161 16.47 -19.52 -0.75
C TYR A 161 17.29 -20.06 0.42
N LEU A 162 17.41 -21.38 0.58
CA LEU A 162 18.22 -22.01 1.64
C LEU A 162 19.64 -22.33 1.20
N GLY A 163 19.90 -22.45 -0.11
CA GLY A 163 21.25 -22.62 -0.66
C GLY A 163 22.11 -21.36 -0.62
N THR A 164 21.55 -20.22 -0.23
CA THR A 164 22.27 -18.93 -0.08
C THR A 164 22.64 -18.59 1.36
N SER A 165 22.31 -19.43 2.35
CA SER A 165 22.91 -19.34 3.68
C SER A 165 24.35 -19.86 3.58
N HIS A 166 25.22 -18.98 3.12
CA HIS A 166 26.66 -19.22 3.08
C HIS A 166 27.26 -19.21 4.48
N ASP A 167 28.11 -20.19 4.72
CA ASP A 167 29.22 -20.26 5.66
C ASP A 167 29.92 -18.90 5.90
#